data_c3495a636243af2df05fd70e8f30451a
#
_entry.id   c3495a636243af2df05fd70e8f30451a
#
_cell.length_a   1.000
_cell.length_b   1.000
_cell.length_c   1.000
_cell.angle_alpha   90.00
_cell.angle_beta   90.00
_cell.angle_gamma   90.00
#
_symmetry.space_group_name_H-M   'P 1'
#
loop_
_entity.id
_entity.type
_entity.pdbx_description
1 polymer ?
#
loop_
_entity_poly.entity_id
_entity_poly.type
_entity_poly.pdbx_seq_one_letter_code
_entity_poly.pdbx_strand_id
1 'polypeptide(L)'
;LVAVAQFIFGDGEFAARFPAALMACGTSVMMYVAITRLFNERAGFWSAMILTSCVEFFYMGKAAVTDTTLLFFMTGALLSFIHKRYWLMYVCMALATVTKGPIGIVFPGAIIFLYLVAMGQLREILRMHVIRGLLLYFLIASPWYYAMYTVHGMEFINTFLGFHNITRFTTAEHANRVTFWYYFPVIILGLFPWTGMLWQAAKASVSESRIDDMRKLLFFHVWWIFVLLFFTICKTKLVSYILPLFPAMAVIIGWNIARMQSRLRHNTTFYGWAAGSGIMFVLLGVGWIIGAQYLPEADFSLVMLGVLTLLLGAAAVFALLYYRDIELASWLHVMIGAVT
;
A
#
# COMPACT_ATOMS: atom_id res chain seq x y z
N LEU A 1 0.65 8.87 19.71
CA LEU A 1 -0.37 7.84 19.62
C LEU A 1 -0.09 6.68 20.59
N VAL A 2 1.13 6.12 20.61
CA VAL A 2 1.49 5.01 21.53
C VAL A 2 1.32 5.43 22.99
N ALA A 3 1.84 6.59 23.40
CA ALA A 3 1.67 7.09 24.76
C ALA A 3 0.19 7.22 25.20
N VAL A 4 -0.68 7.65 24.28
CA VAL A 4 -2.13 7.71 24.53
C VAL A 4 -2.72 6.30 24.69
N ALA A 5 -2.29 5.37 23.86
CA ALA A 5 -2.74 3.99 23.96
C ALA A 5 -2.27 3.32 25.28
N GLN A 6 -1.03 3.58 25.69
CA GLN A 6 -0.51 3.12 26.98
C GLN A 6 -1.25 3.73 28.18
N PHE A 7 -1.60 5.00 28.09
CA PHE A 7 -2.42 5.65 29.12
C PHE A 7 -3.81 5.01 29.27
N ILE A 8 -4.41 4.55 28.17
CA ILE A 8 -5.76 3.95 28.17
C ILE A 8 -5.73 2.47 28.51
N PHE A 9 -4.79 1.72 27.95
CA PHE A 9 -4.77 0.24 28.02
C PHE A 9 -3.67 -0.32 28.94
N GLY A 10 -2.85 0.55 29.55
CA GLY A 10 -1.69 0.14 30.34
C GLY A 10 -0.45 -0.17 29.50
N ASP A 11 0.67 -0.40 30.18
CA ASP A 11 1.96 -0.71 29.56
C ASP A 11 2.02 -2.17 29.12
N GLY A 12 1.80 -2.41 27.82
CA GLY A 12 1.81 -3.76 27.26
C GLY A 12 1.96 -3.75 25.74
N GLU A 13 2.21 -4.95 25.18
CA GLU A 13 2.34 -5.14 23.73
C GLU A 13 1.09 -4.67 22.95
N PHE A 14 -0.08 -4.91 23.52
CA PHE A 14 -1.35 -4.48 22.93
C PHE A 14 -1.37 -2.96 22.76
N ALA A 15 -1.06 -2.20 23.81
CA ALA A 15 -1.04 -0.74 23.78
C ALA A 15 -0.01 -0.20 22.75
N ALA A 16 1.16 -0.85 22.65
CA ALA A 16 2.19 -0.46 21.69
C ALA A 16 1.76 -0.69 20.23
N ARG A 17 1.02 -1.76 19.94
CA ARG A 17 0.59 -2.17 18.60
C ARG A 17 -0.76 -1.58 18.17
N PHE A 18 -1.62 -1.23 19.13
CA PHE A 18 -2.98 -0.75 18.88
C PHE A 18 -3.05 0.44 17.90
N PRO A 19 -2.21 1.49 18.02
CA PRO A 19 -2.26 2.61 17.07
C PRO A 19 -1.96 2.19 15.62
N ALA A 20 -1.02 1.27 15.41
CA ALA A 20 -0.71 0.77 14.08
C ALA A 20 -1.88 0.00 13.48
N ALA A 21 -2.50 -0.88 14.26
CA ALA A 21 -3.67 -1.64 13.85
C ALA A 21 -4.88 -0.72 13.55
N LEU A 22 -5.13 0.28 14.39
CA LEU A 22 -6.20 1.25 14.19
C LEU A 22 -6.02 2.02 12.89
N MET A 23 -4.80 2.49 12.59
CA MET A 23 -4.50 3.20 11.35
C MET A 23 -4.58 2.29 10.12
N ALA A 24 -4.19 1.03 10.24
CA ALA A 24 -4.36 0.05 9.16
C ALA A 24 -5.85 -0.19 8.87
N CYS A 25 -6.67 -0.45 9.88
CA CYS A 25 -8.13 -0.57 9.73
C CYS A 25 -8.74 0.70 9.13
N GLY A 26 -8.35 1.87 9.62
CA GLY A 26 -8.79 3.16 9.09
C GLY A 26 -8.42 3.34 7.63
N THR A 27 -7.23 2.88 7.20
CA THR A 27 -6.81 2.92 5.79
C THR A 27 -7.72 2.06 4.93
N SER A 28 -8.05 0.84 5.36
CA SER A 28 -8.94 -0.07 4.63
C SER A 28 -10.35 0.50 4.49
N VAL A 29 -10.91 1.05 5.56
CA VAL A 29 -12.23 1.71 5.54
C VAL A 29 -12.22 2.94 4.62
N MET A 30 -11.19 3.78 4.71
CA MET A 30 -11.02 4.94 3.86
C MET A 30 -10.90 4.55 2.38
N MET A 31 -10.17 3.48 2.06
CA MET A 31 -10.07 2.92 0.71
C MET A 31 -11.44 2.47 0.22
N TYR A 32 -12.19 1.70 1.02
CA TYR A 32 -13.55 1.28 0.65
C TYR A 32 -14.42 2.49 0.29
N VAL A 33 -14.52 3.46 1.18
CA VAL A 33 -15.40 4.63 0.99
C VAL A 33 -14.98 5.49 -0.20
N ALA A 34 -13.68 5.75 -0.35
CA ALA A 34 -13.17 6.62 -1.41
C ALA A 34 -13.29 5.96 -2.79
N ILE A 35 -12.91 4.68 -2.90
CA ILE A 35 -12.93 3.97 -4.18
C ILE A 35 -14.35 3.62 -4.62
N THR A 36 -15.28 3.35 -3.68
CA THR A 36 -16.70 3.23 -3.98
C THR A 36 -17.24 4.49 -4.65
N ARG A 37 -16.91 5.67 -4.14
CA ARG A 37 -17.33 6.95 -4.72
C ARG A 37 -16.64 7.27 -6.05
N LEU A 38 -15.43 6.76 -6.24
CA LEU A 38 -14.64 7.03 -7.45
C LEU A 38 -15.06 6.15 -8.64
N PHE A 39 -15.38 4.89 -8.38
CA PHE A 39 -15.74 3.89 -9.38
C PHE A 39 -17.13 3.27 -9.10
N ASN A 40 -17.19 2.33 -8.17
CA ASN A 40 -18.40 1.66 -7.71
C ASN A 40 -18.14 0.87 -6.42
N GLU A 41 -19.22 0.36 -5.79
CA GLU A 41 -19.15 -0.36 -4.52
C GLU A 41 -18.29 -1.62 -4.59
N ARG A 42 -18.37 -2.40 -5.69
CA ARG A 42 -17.57 -3.62 -5.88
C ARG A 42 -16.08 -3.30 -5.96
N ALA A 43 -15.71 -2.25 -6.70
CA ALA A 43 -14.31 -1.82 -6.77
C ALA A 43 -13.80 -1.34 -5.41
N GLY A 44 -14.62 -0.59 -4.66
CA GLY A 44 -14.28 -0.17 -3.29
C GLY A 44 -14.07 -1.36 -2.36
N PHE A 45 -15.02 -2.30 -2.37
CA PHE A 45 -14.97 -3.51 -1.54
C PHE A 45 -13.71 -4.33 -1.83
N TRP A 46 -13.46 -4.69 -3.09
CA TRP A 46 -12.30 -5.50 -3.44
C TRP A 46 -10.98 -4.77 -3.20
N SER A 47 -10.91 -3.45 -3.44
CA SER A 47 -9.69 -2.69 -3.13
C SER A 47 -9.34 -2.72 -1.64
N ALA A 48 -10.34 -2.60 -0.76
CA ALA A 48 -10.14 -2.69 0.68
C ALA A 48 -9.77 -4.12 1.12
N MET A 49 -10.47 -5.15 0.60
CA MET A 49 -10.19 -6.55 0.90
C MET A 49 -8.79 -6.98 0.44
N ILE A 50 -8.38 -6.57 -0.77
CA ILE A 50 -7.03 -6.84 -1.29
C ILE A 50 -5.98 -6.22 -0.38
N LEU A 51 -6.13 -4.93 -0.04
CA LEU A 51 -5.18 -4.25 0.83
C LEU A 51 -5.08 -4.95 2.19
N THR A 52 -6.22 -5.28 2.81
CA THR A 52 -6.25 -5.88 4.16
C THR A 52 -5.67 -7.29 4.18
N SER A 53 -5.83 -8.07 3.11
CA SER A 53 -5.39 -9.46 3.03
C SER A 53 -4.00 -9.63 2.40
N CYS A 54 -3.33 -8.57 1.97
CA CYS A 54 -1.96 -8.69 1.51
C CYS A 54 -0.97 -8.74 2.69
N VAL A 55 0.02 -9.63 2.56
CA VAL A 55 0.95 -9.99 3.66
C VAL A 55 1.67 -8.78 4.24
N GLU A 56 2.23 -7.90 3.40
CA GLU A 56 2.99 -6.74 3.87
C GLU A 56 2.13 -5.78 4.70
N PHE A 57 0.94 -5.45 4.21
CA PHE A 57 0.06 -4.53 4.92
C PHE A 57 -0.45 -5.14 6.23
N PHE A 58 -0.82 -6.42 6.24
CA PHE A 58 -1.26 -7.11 7.43
C PHE A 58 -0.14 -7.22 8.48
N TYR A 59 1.07 -7.57 8.05
CA TYR A 59 2.24 -7.62 8.92
C TYR A 59 2.54 -6.25 9.55
N MET A 60 2.58 -5.20 8.74
CA MET A 60 2.82 -3.84 9.23
C MET A 60 1.69 -3.33 10.15
N GLY A 61 0.45 -3.74 9.91
CA GLY A 61 -0.69 -3.43 10.78
C GLY A 61 -0.57 -4.01 12.20
N LYS A 62 0.17 -5.11 12.37
CA LYS A 62 0.44 -5.73 13.68
C LYS A 62 1.74 -5.27 14.32
N ALA A 63 2.61 -4.63 13.56
CA ALA A 63 3.91 -4.18 14.06
C ALA A 63 3.77 -2.87 14.85
N ALA A 64 4.59 -2.70 15.89
CA ALA A 64 4.66 -1.45 16.67
C ALA A 64 5.51 -0.40 15.93
N VAL A 65 5.06 0.01 14.74
CA VAL A 65 5.77 0.95 13.85
C VAL A 65 4.89 2.12 13.42
N THR A 66 5.54 3.20 13.00
CA THR A 66 4.84 4.42 12.56
C THR A 66 4.44 4.38 11.07
N ASP A 67 4.87 3.35 10.34
CA ASP A 67 4.67 3.24 8.88
C ASP A 67 3.19 3.17 8.48
N THR A 68 2.35 2.48 9.26
CA THR A 68 0.90 2.44 9.04
C THR A 68 0.21 3.78 9.30
N THR A 69 0.69 4.55 10.27
CA THR A 69 0.20 5.90 10.53
C THR A 69 0.56 6.84 9.37
N LEU A 70 1.80 6.76 8.90
CA LEU A 70 2.23 7.48 7.70
C LEU A 70 1.37 7.09 6.49
N LEU A 71 1.18 5.79 6.27
CA LEU A 71 0.37 5.26 5.18
C LEU A 71 -1.07 5.79 5.21
N PHE A 72 -1.70 5.79 6.39
CA PHE A 72 -3.06 6.30 6.57
C PHE A 72 -3.17 7.77 6.12
N PHE A 73 -2.29 8.63 6.60
CA PHE A 73 -2.34 10.04 6.24
C PHE A 73 -1.91 10.30 4.79
N MET A 74 -0.89 9.60 4.28
CA MET A 74 -0.51 9.72 2.85
C MET A 74 -1.63 9.26 1.93
N THR A 75 -2.25 8.12 2.21
CA THR A 75 -3.41 7.62 1.46
C THR A 75 -4.56 8.61 1.54
N GLY A 76 -4.81 9.16 2.73
CA GLY A 76 -5.82 10.20 2.95
C GLY A 76 -5.57 11.46 2.13
N ALA A 77 -4.32 11.92 2.05
CA ALA A 77 -3.95 13.07 1.22
C ALA A 77 -4.21 12.81 -0.27
N LEU A 78 -3.76 11.66 -0.79
CA LEU A 78 -3.89 11.30 -2.20
C LEU A 78 -5.35 11.05 -2.60
N LEU A 79 -6.12 10.36 -1.77
CA LEU A 79 -7.56 10.17 -2.00
C LEU A 79 -8.36 11.47 -1.86
N SER A 80 -7.96 12.37 -0.96
CA SER A 80 -8.58 13.70 -0.85
C SER A 80 -8.34 14.56 -2.09
N PHE A 81 -7.15 14.45 -2.70
CA PHE A 81 -6.84 15.12 -3.96
C PHE A 81 -7.77 14.64 -5.09
N ILE A 82 -7.86 13.32 -5.34
CA ILE A 82 -8.68 12.80 -6.44
C ILE A 82 -10.16 13.13 -6.28
N HIS A 83 -10.63 13.28 -5.02
CA HIS A 83 -11.98 13.74 -4.69
C HIS A 83 -12.12 15.28 -4.60
N LYS A 84 -11.08 16.04 -4.97
CA LYS A 84 -11.03 17.51 -4.95
C LYS A 84 -11.29 18.13 -3.56
N ARG A 85 -10.98 17.39 -2.49
CA ARG A 85 -11.08 17.85 -1.10
C ARG A 85 -9.74 18.40 -0.64
N TYR A 86 -9.32 19.52 -1.23
CA TYR A 86 -7.96 20.04 -1.07
C TYR A 86 -7.59 20.41 0.37
N TRP A 87 -8.53 20.93 1.16
CA TRP A 87 -8.25 21.23 2.57
C TRP A 87 -7.89 19.98 3.37
N LEU A 88 -8.66 18.90 3.19
CA LEU A 88 -8.39 17.64 3.84
C LEU A 88 -7.04 17.03 3.36
N MET A 89 -6.69 17.24 2.10
CA MET A 89 -5.39 16.84 1.55
C MET A 89 -4.24 17.51 2.33
N TYR A 90 -4.29 18.84 2.56
CA TYR A 90 -3.24 19.54 3.30
C TYR A 90 -3.19 19.14 4.78
N VAL A 91 -4.33 18.91 5.42
CA VAL A 91 -4.40 18.37 6.79
C VAL A 91 -3.70 17.01 6.86
N CYS A 92 -4.03 16.11 5.94
CA CYS A 92 -3.41 14.77 5.89
C CYS A 92 -1.91 14.86 5.61
N MET A 93 -1.46 15.73 4.68
CA MET A 93 -0.03 15.96 4.44
C MET A 93 0.69 16.46 5.69
N ALA A 94 0.10 17.39 6.45
CA ALA A 94 0.66 17.90 7.68
C ALA A 94 0.82 16.79 8.74
N LEU A 95 -0.22 15.99 8.96
CA LEU A 95 -0.21 14.87 9.91
C LEU A 95 0.75 13.77 9.48
N ALA A 96 0.87 13.49 8.19
CA ALA A 96 1.89 12.58 7.64
C ALA A 96 3.31 13.09 7.94
N THR A 97 3.52 14.40 7.79
CA THR A 97 4.82 15.04 8.08
C THR A 97 5.15 15.03 9.56
N VAL A 98 4.20 15.27 10.44
CA VAL A 98 4.39 15.10 11.89
C VAL A 98 4.73 13.65 12.24
N THR A 99 4.21 12.67 11.50
CA THR A 99 4.46 11.25 11.74
C THR A 99 5.88 10.82 11.37
N LYS A 100 6.38 11.18 10.20
CA LYS A 100 7.66 10.65 9.68
C LYS A 100 8.50 11.66 8.89
N GLY A 101 8.25 12.95 9.06
CA GLY A 101 9.05 14.01 8.45
C GLY A 101 8.61 14.40 7.04
N PRO A 102 9.50 15.08 6.27
CA PRO A 102 9.17 15.72 5.00
C PRO A 102 8.55 14.81 3.94
N ILE A 103 8.76 13.49 4.05
CA ILE A 103 8.16 12.49 3.14
C ILE A 103 6.61 12.62 3.09
N GLY A 104 6.01 13.08 4.20
CA GLY A 104 4.55 13.24 4.31
C GLY A 104 3.96 14.29 3.38
N ILE A 105 4.72 15.32 2.97
CA ILE A 105 4.28 16.30 1.97
C ILE A 105 4.94 16.05 0.62
N VAL A 106 6.21 15.62 0.59
CA VAL A 106 6.98 15.44 -0.65
C VAL A 106 6.37 14.34 -1.53
N PHE A 107 5.98 13.21 -0.95
CA PHE A 107 5.42 12.10 -1.75
C PHE A 107 4.07 12.44 -2.34
N PRO A 108 3.04 12.83 -1.56
CA PRO A 108 1.77 13.22 -2.15
C PRO A 108 1.93 14.39 -3.13
N GLY A 109 2.77 15.39 -2.81
CA GLY A 109 3.04 16.52 -3.69
C GLY A 109 3.63 16.09 -5.04
N ALA A 110 4.66 15.23 -5.03
CA ALA A 110 5.29 14.73 -6.25
C ALA A 110 4.35 13.86 -7.08
N ILE A 111 3.61 12.94 -6.45
CA ILE A 111 2.63 12.08 -7.13
C ILE A 111 1.55 12.92 -7.81
N ILE A 112 0.98 13.89 -7.10
CA ILE A 112 -0.04 14.80 -7.62
C ILE A 112 0.53 15.62 -8.79
N PHE A 113 1.71 16.18 -8.62
CA PHE A 113 2.37 16.97 -9.67
C PHE A 113 2.61 16.13 -10.94
N LEU A 114 3.20 14.95 -10.81
CA LEU A 114 3.44 14.04 -11.95
C LEU A 114 2.15 13.62 -12.63
N TYR A 115 1.10 13.34 -11.87
CA TYR A 115 -0.22 13.04 -12.45
C TYR A 115 -0.78 14.22 -13.24
N LEU A 116 -0.72 15.44 -12.69
CA LEU A 116 -1.21 16.65 -13.37
C LEU A 116 -0.40 16.96 -14.64
N VAL A 117 0.92 16.71 -14.63
CA VAL A 117 1.77 16.79 -15.83
C VAL A 117 1.33 15.77 -16.87
N ALA A 118 1.17 14.50 -16.48
CA ALA A 118 0.75 13.43 -17.37
C ALA A 118 -0.63 13.67 -18.00
N MET A 119 -1.52 14.33 -17.25
CA MET A 119 -2.87 14.71 -17.71
C MET A 119 -2.92 16.03 -18.48
N GLY A 120 -1.84 16.81 -18.54
CA GLY A 120 -1.85 18.16 -19.08
C GLY A 120 -2.73 19.14 -18.28
N GLN A 121 -2.98 18.89 -17.01
CA GLN A 121 -3.93 19.62 -16.16
C GLN A 121 -3.25 20.48 -15.09
N LEU A 122 -2.09 21.06 -15.37
CA LEU A 122 -1.36 21.91 -14.41
C LEU A 122 -2.18 23.10 -13.87
N ARG A 123 -3.18 23.57 -14.63
CA ARG A 123 -4.09 24.63 -14.16
C ARG A 123 -4.89 24.22 -12.92
N GLU A 124 -5.03 22.94 -12.61
CA GLU A 124 -5.71 22.47 -11.41
C GLU A 124 -4.97 22.91 -10.12
N ILE A 125 -3.64 23.13 -10.19
CA ILE A 125 -2.82 23.67 -9.09
C ILE A 125 -3.38 25.00 -8.57
N LEU A 126 -3.91 25.85 -9.45
CA LEU A 126 -4.52 27.12 -9.05
C LEU A 126 -5.80 26.90 -8.23
N ARG A 127 -6.55 25.84 -8.52
CA ARG A 127 -7.77 25.47 -7.79
C ARG A 127 -7.49 24.82 -6.44
N MET A 128 -6.30 24.28 -6.26
CA MET A 128 -5.87 23.67 -5.00
C MET A 128 -5.60 24.68 -3.89
N HIS A 129 -5.69 25.98 -4.18
CA HIS A 129 -5.44 27.06 -3.20
C HIS A 129 -4.11 26.88 -2.44
N VAL A 130 -3.02 26.63 -3.18
CA VAL A 130 -1.72 26.18 -2.63
C VAL A 130 -1.23 27.04 -1.47
N ILE A 131 -1.30 28.39 -1.60
CA ILE A 131 -0.84 29.31 -0.54
C ILE A 131 -1.64 29.09 0.75
N ARG A 132 -2.96 29.07 0.67
CA ARG A 132 -3.84 28.85 1.85
C ARG A 132 -3.66 27.43 2.41
N GLY A 133 -3.49 26.46 1.54
CA GLY A 133 -3.23 25.07 1.92
C GLY A 133 -1.89 24.91 2.65
N LEU A 134 -0.83 25.57 2.18
CA LEU A 134 0.47 25.58 2.86
C LEU A 134 0.41 26.29 4.21
N LEU A 135 -0.36 27.40 4.32
CA LEU A 135 -0.58 28.03 5.63
C LEU A 135 -1.25 27.07 6.61
N LEU A 136 -2.29 26.34 6.19
CA LEU A 136 -2.92 25.31 7.01
C LEU A 136 -1.95 24.16 7.36
N TYR A 137 -1.17 23.71 6.40
CA TYR A 137 -0.14 22.69 6.61
C TYR A 137 0.87 23.12 7.68
N PHE A 138 1.43 24.33 7.58
CA PHE A 138 2.39 24.84 8.57
C PHE A 138 1.73 25.08 9.93
N LEU A 139 0.47 25.55 9.97
CA LEU A 139 -0.26 25.72 11.22
C LEU A 139 -0.38 24.39 12.01
N ILE A 140 -0.54 23.26 11.32
CA ILE A 140 -0.67 21.94 11.93
C ILE A 140 0.70 21.32 12.23
N ALA A 141 1.67 21.41 11.32
CA ALA A 141 2.94 20.73 11.44
C ALA A 141 3.95 21.47 12.34
N SER A 142 4.02 22.83 12.25
CA SER A 142 5.07 23.59 12.94
C SER A 142 5.00 23.54 14.48
N PRO A 143 3.86 23.44 15.18
CA PRO A 143 3.87 23.34 16.63
C PRO A 143 4.67 22.16 17.16
N TRP A 144 4.59 20.98 16.49
CA TRP A 144 5.38 19.83 16.85
C TRP A 144 6.89 20.07 16.65
N TYR A 145 7.27 20.57 15.48
CA TYR A 145 8.69 20.85 15.19
C TYR A 145 9.26 21.93 16.09
N TYR A 146 8.47 22.96 16.42
CA TYR A 146 8.87 24.00 17.36
C TYR A 146 9.07 23.44 18.77
N ALA A 147 8.14 22.62 19.26
CA ALA A 147 8.28 21.97 20.56
C ALA A 147 9.53 21.07 20.64
N MET A 148 9.79 20.29 19.59
CA MET A 148 11.00 19.46 19.52
C MET A 148 12.29 20.30 19.47
N TYR A 149 12.27 21.41 18.75
CA TYR A 149 13.39 22.35 18.70
C TYR A 149 13.66 23.01 20.06
N THR A 150 12.62 23.41 20.80
CA THR A 150 12.80 24.02 22.13
C THR A 150 13.39 23.05 23.17
N VAL A 151 13.13 21.75 23.03
CA VAL A 151 13.63 20.71 23.97
C VAL A 151 15.02 20.22 23.57
N HIS A 152 15.29 20.00 22.27
CA HIS A 152 16.49 19.34 21.78
C HIS A 152 17.44 20.26 20.97
N GLY A 153 17.03 21.52 20.70
CA GLY A 153 17.83 22.48 19.98
C GLY A 153 18.19 22.08 18.54
N MET A 154 19.35 22.55 18.08
CA MET A 154 19.85 22.25 16.72
C MET A 154 20.20 20.79 16.49
N GLU A 155 20.45 20.02 17.54
CA GLU A 155 20.73 18.58 17.42
C GLU A 155 19.54 17.84 16.81
N PHE A 156 18.31 18.18 17.21
CA PHE A 156 17.10 17.64 16.58
C PHE A 156 17.05 17.94 15.07
N ILE A 157 17.33 19.19 14.68
CA ILE A 157 17.30 19.59 13.26
C ILE A 157 18.34 18.79 12.47
N ASN A 158 19.58 18.71 12.96
CA ASN A 158 20.68 18.03 12.28
C ASN A 158 20.43 16.52 12.17
N THR A 159 19.94 15.90 13.23
CA THR A 159 19.66 14.46 13.25
C THR A 159 18.43 14.12 12.43
N PHE A 160 17.33 14.84 12.64
CA PHE A 160 16.06 14.49 12.01
C PHE A 160 16.01 14.88 10.52
N LEU A 161 16.35 16.14 10.18
CA LEU A 161 16.35 16.58 8.78
C LEU A 161 17.62 16.16 8.04
N GLY A 162 18.79 16.22 8.67
CA GLY A 162 20.06 15.84 8.08
C GLY A 162 20.21 14.33 7.97
N PHE A 163 20.46 13.65 9.09
CA PHE A 163 20.80 12.22 9.08
C PHE A 163 19.64 11.33 8.60
N HIS A 164 18.46 11.47 9.20
CA HIS A 164 17.35 10.56 8.89
C HIS A 164 16.72 10.77 7.50
N ASN A 165 16.84 11.94 6.91
CA ASN A 165 16.25 12.21 5.59
C ASN A 165 17.28 12.28 4.47
N ILE A 166 18.35 13.09 4.61
CA ILE A 166 19.32 13.32 3.54
C ILE A 166 20.36 12.20 3.50
N THR A 167 20.99 11.89 4.65
CA THR A 167 22.08 10.89 4.69
C THR A 167 21.57 9.49 4.33
N ARG A 168 20.38 9.08 4.81
CA ARG A 168 19.78 7.79 4.44
C ARG A 168 19.44 7.68 2.96
N PHE A 169 19.15 8.77 2.29
CA PHE A 169 18.94 8.77 0.85
C PHE A 169 20.25 8.57 0.09
N THR A 170 21.34 9.21 0.54
CA THR A 170 22.63 9.28 -0.18
C THR A 170 23.64 8.21 0.23
N THR A 171 23.53 7.67 1.45
CA THR A 171 24.48 6.71 2.03
C THR A 171 23.77 5.43 2.47
N ALA A 172 24.35 4.28 2.15
CA ALA A 172 23.78 2.99 2.54
C ALA A 172 24.07 2.68 4.02
N GLU A 173 23.04 2.60 4.86
CA GLU A 173 23.18 2.11 6.25
C GLU A 173 23.49 0.60 6.30
N HIS A 174 23.05 -0.17 5.29
CA HIS A 174 23.27 -1.61 5.20
C HIS A 174 23.82 -1.96 3.82
N ALA A 175 25.15 -2.19 3.73
CA ALA A 175 25.84 -2.46 2.48
C ALA A 175 25.23 -3.63 1.66
N ASN A 176 24.67 -4.65 2.33
CA ASN A 176 24.11 -5.84 1.69
C ASN A 176 22.73 -5.63 1.05
N ARG A 177 22.10 -4.45 1.21
CA ARG A 177 20.74 -4.15 0.71
C ARG A 177 20.72 -3.12 -0.43
N VAL A 178 21.85 -2.87 -1.07
CA VAL A 178 21.98 -1.84 -2.12
C VAL A 178 21.48 -2.32 -3.49
N THR A 179 21.12 -3.59 -3.62
CA THR A 179 20.75 -4.20 -4.90
C THR A 179 19.52 -3.52 -5.52
N PHE A 180 19.60 -3.18 -6.81
CA PHE A 180 18.49 -2.60 -7.59
C PHE A 180 17.21 -3.44 -7.52
N TRP A 181 17.35 -4.76 -7.55
CA TRP A 181 16.23 -5.72 -7.54
C TRP A 181 15.59 -5.97 -6.17
N TYR A 182 16.05 -5.29 -5.11
CA TYR A 182 15.61 -5.54 -3.73
C TYR A 182 14.09 -5.51 -3.55
N TYR A 183 13.40 -4.56 -4.18
CA TYR A 183 11.96 -4.42 -3.99
C TYR A 183 11.10 -5.37 -4.85
N PHE A 184 11.68 -6.04 -5.85
CA PHE A 184 10.92 -7.02 -6.64
C PHE A 184 10.40 -8.18 -5.78
N PRO A 185 11.24 -8.94 -5.06
CA PRO A 185 10.75 -9.99 -4.18
C PRO A 185 9.86 -9.45 -3.06
N VAL A 186 10.12 -8.23 -2.54
CA VAL A 186 9.30 -7.62 -1.50
C VAL A 186 7.88 -7.35 -2.00
N ILE A 187 7.72 -6.85 -3.23
CA ILE A 187 6.40 -6.66 -3.83
C ILE A 187 5.71 -8.00 -4.10
N ILE A 188 6.44 -8.97 -4.65
CA ILE A 188 5.89 -10.28 -4.97
C ILE A 188 5.35 -10.97 -3.72
N LEU A 189 6.12 -10.97 -2.64
CA LEU A 189 5.73 -11.59 -1.38
C LEU A 189 4.73 -10.73 -0.61
N GLY A 190 4.94 -9.41 -0.57
CA GLY A 190 4.12 -8.48 0.19
C GLY A 190 2.70 -8.33 -0.37
N LEU A 191 2.51 -8.40 -1.69
CA LEU A 191 1.19 -8.35 -2.32
C LEU A 191 0.50 -9.72 -2.35
N PHE A 192 1.18 -10.80 -1.97
CA PHE A 192 0.57 -12.12 -1.88
C PHE A 192 -0.70 -12.07 -1.00
N PRO A 193 -1.78 -12.75 -1.39
CA PRO A 193 -1.95 -13.72 -2.48
C PRO A 193 -2.31 -13.10 -3.85
N TRP A 194 -2.38 -11.79 -4.00
CA TRP A 194 -2.88 -11.07 -5.17
C TRP A 194 -1.84 -10.83 -6.28
N THR A 195 -0.59 -11.16 -6.02
CA THR A 195 0.54 -10.88 -6.91
C THR A 195 0.33 -11.44 -8.32
N GLY A 196 -0.22 -12.64 -8.43
CA GLY A 196 -0.49 -13.28 -9.72
C GLY A 196 -1.52 -12.56 -10.59
N MET A 197 -2.33 -11.68 -9.99
CA MET A 197 -3.35 -10.89 -10.70
C MET A 197 -2.86 -9.51 -11.14
N LEU A 198 -1.74 -9.03 -10.57
CA LEU A 198 -1.29 -7.64 -10.76
C LEU A 198 -1.02 -7.32 -12.23
N TRP A 199 -0.30 -8.20 -12.94
CA TRP A 199 0.06 -7.96 -14.33
C TRP A 199 -1.15 -7.80 -15.25
N GLN A 200 -2.11 -8.72 -15.15
CA GLN A 200 -3.33 -8.68 -15.95
C GLN A 200 -4.20 -7.49 -15.59
N ALA A 201 -4.29 -7.15 -14.30
CA ALA A 201 -5.03 -5.99 -13.83
C ALA A 201 -4.41 -4.68 -14.36
N ALA A 202 -3.08 -4.56 -14.30
CA ALA A 202 -2.36 -3.41 -14.84
C ALA A 202 -2.53 -3.31 -16.37
N LYS A 203 -2.40 -4.42 -17.10
CA LYS A 203 -2.65 -4.45 -18.54
C LYS A 203 -4.08 -4.05 -18.89
N ALA A 204 -5.07 -4.60 -18.19
CA ALA A 204 -6.47 -4.30 -18.42
C ALA A 204 -6.82 -2.84 -18.11
N SER A 205 -6.20 -2.24 -17.10
CA SER A 205 -6.43 -0.84 -16.73
C SER A 205 -5.97 0.15 -17.82
N VAL A 206 -4.99 -0.23 -18.62
CA VAL A 206 -4.49 0.59 -19.73
C VAL A 206 -5.23 0.30 -21.04
N SER A 207 -5.46 -0.99 -21.36
CA SER A 207 -5.96 -1.42 -22.67
C SER A 207 -7.47 -1.55 -22.79
N GLU A 208 -8.17 -1.75 -21.68
CA GLU A 208 -9.60 -2.13 -21.69
C GLU A 208 -10.49 -1.19 -20.85
N SER A 209 -9.91 -0.20 -20.19
CA SER A 209 -10.68 0.78 -19.42
C SER A 209 -11.40 1.78 -20.34
N ARG A 210 -12.55 2.29 -19.89
CA ARG A 210 -13.16 3.48 -20.51
C ARG A 210 -12.27 4.69 -20.26
N ILE A 211 -12.34 5.71 -21.14
CA ILE A 211 -11.49 6.91 -21.04
C ILE A 211 -11.55 7.55 -19.65
N ASP A 212 -12.74 7.63 -19.04
CA ASP A 212 -12.89 8.23 -17.70
C ASP A 212 -12.25 7.37 -16.59
N ASP A 213 -12.38 6.05 -16.65
CA ASP A 213 -11.73 5.14 -15.72
C ASP A 213 -10.22 5.12 -15.92
N MET A 214 -9.75 5.18 -17.18
CA MET A 214 -8.33 5.23 -17.51
C MET A 214 -7.66 6.46 -16.88
N ARG A 215 -8.29 7.63 -16.93
CA ARG A 215 -7.77 8.85 -16.30
C ARG A 215 -7.63 8.69 -14.78
N LYS A 216 -8.63 8.08 -14.12
CA LYS A 216 -8.59 7.80 -12.69
C LYS A 216 -7.53 6.74 -12.35
N LEU A 217 -7.44 5.67 -13.14
CA LEU A 217 -6.47 4.60 -12.96
C LEU A 217 -5.03 5.08 -13.20
N LEU A 218 -4.81 6.03 -14.12
CA LEU A 218 -3.51 6.66 -14.33
C LEU A 218 -2.97 7.28 -13.04
N PHE A 219 -3.83 7.87 -12.20
CA PHE A 219 -3.41 8.40 -10.90
C PHE A 219 -2.79 7.31 -10.01
N PHE A 220 -3.42 6.15 -9.93
CA PHE A 220 -2.91 5.03 -9.15
C PHE A 220 -1.65 4.42 -9.78
N HIS A 221 -1.52 4.42 -11.12
CA HIS A 221 -0.28 4.02 -11.79
C HIS A 221 0.88 4.98 -11.48
N VAL A 222 0.66 6.27 -11.57
CA VAL A 222 1.67 7.28 -11.20
C VAL A 222 2.06 7.11 -9.73
N TRP A 223 1.11 6.84 -8.85
CA TRP A 223 1.36 6.67 -7.42
C TRP A 223 2.30 5.49 -7.14
N TRP A 224 1.94 4.25 -7.52
CA TRP A 224 2.79 3.11 -7.18
C TRP A 224 4.14 3.13 -7.92
N ILE A 225 4.17 3.60 -9.18
CA ILE A 225 5.41 3.71 -9.96
C ILE A 225 6.36 4.72 -9.32
N PHE A 226 5.85 5.89 -8.91
CA PHE A 226 6.67 6.90 -8.24
C PHE A 226 7.30 6.34 -6.97
N VAL A 227 6.51 5.71 -6.09
CA VAL A 227 7.02 5.14 -4.83
C VAL A 227 8.08 4.08 -5.11
N LEU A 228 7.82 3.18 -6.06
CA LEU A 228 8.78 2.14 -6.44
C LEU A 228 10.09 2.73 -6.97
N LEU A 229 10.01 3.65 -7.91
CA LEU A 229 11.20 4.28 -8.52
C LEU A 229 12.01 5.05 -7.49
N PHE A 230 11.34 5.85 -6.65
CA PHE A 230 12.00 6.63 -5.61
C PHE A 230 12.82 5.73 -4.68
N PHE A 231 12.20 4.71 -4.08
CA PHE A 231 12.92 3.83 -3.15
C PHE A 231 13.90 2.87 -3.85
N THR A 232 13.71 2.57 -5.12
CA THR A 232 14.71 1.81 -5.89
C THR A 232 16.00 2.60 -6.06
N ILE A 233 15.91 3.92 -6.24
CA ILE A 233 17.07 4.83 -6.36
C ILE A 233 17.72 5.07 -5.00
N CYS A 234 16.96 5.07 -3.89
CA CYS A 234 17.49 5.24 -2.54
C CYS A 234 18.52 4.17 -2.21
N LYS A 235 19.62 4.56 -1.56
CA LYS A 235 20.68 3.63 -1.15
C LYS A 235 20.28 2.79 0.06
N THR A 236 19.64 3.39 1.06
CA THR A 236 19.10 2.63 2.20
C THR A 236 17.75 2.03 1.83
N LYS A 237 17.63 0.71 1.98
CA LYS A 237 16.42 -0.05 1.64
C LYS A 237 15.88 -0.82 2.85
N LEU A 238 14.59 -0.63 3.13
CA LEU A 238 13.84 -1.41 4.13
C LEU A 238 12.55 -1.91 3.48
N VAL A 239 12.07 -3.06 3.94
CA VAL A 239 10.84 -3.68 3.45
C VAL A 239 9.65 -2.71 3.60
N SER A 240 9.52 -2.06 4.76
CA SER A 240 8.42 -1.13 5.05
C SER A 240 8.40 0.15 4.19
N TYR A 241 9.51 0.50 3.53
CA TYR A 241 9.58 1.75 2.76
C TYR A 241 8.64 1.77 1.57
N ILE A 242 8.40 0.62 0.94
CA ILE A 242 7.48 0.55 -0.20
C ILE A 242 6.01 0.36 0.20
N LEU A 243 5.69 0.27 1.49
CA LEU A 243 4.32 0.12 1.97
C LEU A 243 3.33 1.13 1.31
N PRO A 244 3.70 2.41 1.06
CA PRO A 244 2.81 3.36 0.42
C PRO A 244 2.36 3.02 -1.01
N LEU A 245 2.96 2.05 -1.70
CA LEU A 245 2.50 1.66 -3.04
C LEU A 245 1.32 0.68 -3.03
N PHE A 246 1.14 -0.09 -1.94
CA PHE A 246 0.13 -1.15 -1.87
C PHE A 246 -1.31 -0.67 -2.05
N PRO A 247 -1.76 0.48 -1.47
CA PRO A 247 -3.09 0.99 -1.73
C PRO A 247 -3.37 1.21 -3.21
N ALA A 248 -2.42 1.75 -3.97
CA ALA A 248 -2.60 1.99 -5.39
C ALA A 248 -2.70 0.68 -6.20
N MET A 249 -1.87 -0.32 -5.89
CA MET A 249 -1.95 -1.64 -6.50
C MET A 249 -3.27 -2.35 -6.18
N ALA A 250 -3.72 -2.25 -4.93
CA ALA A 250 -4.99 -2.81 -4.49
C ALA A 250 -6.18 -2.22 -5.26
N VAL A 251 -6.16 -0.91 -5.58
CA VAL A 251 -7.19 -0.27 -6.41
C VAL A 251 -7.19 -0.82 -7.82
N ILE A 252 -6.03 -0.98 -8.45
CA ILE A 252 -5.92 -1.47 -9.82
C ILE A 252 -6.48 -2.90 -9.94
N ILE A 253 -6.14 -3.77 -8.98
CA ILE A 253 -6.64 -5.15 -8.94
C ILE A 253 -8.14 -5.16 -8.62
N GLY A 254 -8.58 -4.42 -7.59
CA GLY A 254 -9.98 -4.36 -7.16
C GLY A 254 -10.92 -3.80 -8.24
N TRP A 255 -10.49 -2.77 -8.96
CA TRP A 255 -11.21 -2.26 -10.14
C TRP A 255 -11.35 -3.33 -11.21
N ASN A 256 -10.29 -4.09 -11.49
CA ASN A 256 -10.34 -5.13 -12.50
C ASN A 256 -11.24 -6.30 -12.10
N ILE A 257 -11.24 -6.73 -10.83
CA ILE A 257 -12.19 -7.72 -10.30
C ILE A 257 -13.63 -7.23 -10.50
N ALA A 258 -13.93 -6.02 -10.04
CA ALA A 258 -15.27 -5.44 -10.17
C ALA A 258 -15.74 -5.33 -11.63
N ARG A 259 -14.84 -4.99 -12.54
CA ARG A 259 -15.12 -4.94 -13.98
C ARG A 259 -15.41 -6.32 -14.55
N MET A 260 -14.66 -7.35 -14.16
CA MET A 260 -14.86 -8.71 -14.66
C MET A 260 -16.13 -9.35 -14.13
N GLN A 261 -16.53 -9.03 -12.90
CA GLN A 261 -17.84 -9.44 -12.35
C GLN A 261 -19.03 -8.85 -13.13
N SER A 262 -18.84 -7.66 -13.72
CA SER A 262 -19.90 -6.98 -14.48
C SER A 262 -19.96 -7.34 -15.98
N ARG A 263 -18.92 -7.96 -16.53
CA ARG A 263 -18.81 -8.34 -17.94
C ARG A 263 -18.79 -9.85 -18.11
N LEU A 264 -19.82 -10.39 -18.73
CA LEU A 264 -19.97 -11.83 -18.97
C LEU A 264 -18.83 -12.42 -19.83
N ARG A 265 -18.09 -13.37 -19.25
CA ARG A 265 -17.65 -14.69 -19.74
C ARG A 265 -16.65 -14.87 -20.90
N HIS A 266 -16.21 -13.90 -21.65
CA HIS A 266 -15.25 -14.18 -22.74
C HIS A 266 -14.03 -13.28 -22.63
N ASN A 267 -13.05 -13.67 -21.79
CA ASN A 267 -11.83 -12.89 -21.73
C ASN A 267 -10.60 -13.77 -21.45
N THR A 268 -9.58 -13.62 -22.29
CA THR A 268 -8.23 -14.17 -22.10
C THR A 268 -7.62 -13.81 -20.75
N THR A 269 -8.15 -12.79 -20.08
CA THR A 269 -7.77 -12.34 -18.74
C THR A 269 -7.97 -13.45 -17.68
N PHE A 270 -9.01 -14.30 -17.78
CA PHE A 270 -9.22 -15.42 -16.86
C PHE A 270 -8.05 -16.41 -16.88
N TYR A 271 -7.58 -16.78 -18.07
CA TYR A 271 -6.46 -17.70 -18.20
C TYR A 271 -5.16 -17.09 -17.65
N GLY A 272 -4.94 -15.82 -17.92
CA GLY A 272 -3.81 -15.08 -17.36
C GLY A 272 -3.85 -15.01 -15.82
N TRP A 273 -5.03 -14.80 -15.23
CA TRP A 273 -5.20 -14.79 -13.78
C TRP A 273 -4.99 -16.18 -13.17
N ALA A 274 -5.58 -17.21 -13.79
CA ALA A 274 -5.40 -18.59 -13.35
C ALA A 274 -3.93 -19.01 -13.39
N ALA A 275 -3.23 -18.69 -14.49
CA ALA A 275 -1.82 -19.00 -14.64
C ALA A 275 -0.96 -18.21 -13.62
N GLY A 276 -1.15 -16.90 -13.51
CA GLY A 276 -0.40 -16.04 -12.58
C GLY A 276 -0.60 -16.44 -11.12
N SER A 277 -1.86 -16.64 -10.72
CA SER A 277 -2.17 -17.08 -9.36
C SER A 277 -1.69 -18.49 -9.08
N GLY A 278 -1.88 -19.43 -10.03
CA GLY A 278 -1.41 -20.82 -9.90
C GLY A 278 0.10 -20.90 -9.73
N ILE A 279 0.86 -20.19 -10.54
CA ILE A 279 2.33 -20.12 -10.39
C ILE A 279 2.71 -19.59 -9.01
N MET A 280 2.08 -18.50 -8.53
CA MET A 280 2.38 -17.94 -7.22
C MET A 280 2.04 -18.90 -6.09
N PHE A 281 0.89 -19.56 -6.14
CA PHE A 281 0.49 -20.50 -5.09
C PHE A 281 1.41 -21.74 -5.05
N VAL A 282 1.84 -22.24 -6.21
CA VAL A 282 2.79 -23.34 -6.27
C VAL A 282 4.14 -22.91 -5.72
N LEU A 283 4.68 -21.79 -6.18
CA LEU A 283 5.99 -21.30 -5.72
C LEU A 283 6.03 -21.06 -4.20
N LEU A 284 5.00 -20.43 -3.65
CA LEU A 284 4.97 -20.11 -2.23
C LEU A 284 4.56 -21.32 -1.37
N GLY A 285 3.58 -22.13 -1.82
CA GLY A 285 3.20 -23.35 -1.11
C GLY A 285 4.35 -24.35 -1.00
N VAL A 286 5.06 -24.57 -2.10
CA VAL A 286 6.28 -25.40 -2.10
C VAL A 286 7.40 -24.72 -1.31
N GLY A 287 7.53 -23.39 -1.43
CA GLY A 287 8.52 -22.61 -0.68
C GLY A 287 8.35 -22.72 0.84
N TRP A 288 7.10 -22.69 1.36
CA TRP A 288 6.82 -22.92 2.78
C TRP A 288 7.20 -24.32 3.23
N ILE A 289 6.85 -25.35 2.43
CA ILE A 289 7.18 -26.76 2.74
C ILE A 289 8.70 -26.98 2.76
N ILE A 290 9.43 -26.40 1.79
CA ILE A 290 10.89 -26.49 1.78
C ILE A 290 11.49 -25.67 2.92
N GLY A 291 10.95 -24.47 3.19
CA GLY A 291 11.41 -23.59 4.26
C GLY A 291 11.30 -24.22 5.64
N ALA A 292 10.32 -25.08 5.85
CA ALA A 292 10.13 -25.83 7.10
C ALA A 292 11.38 -26.65 7.48
N GLN A 293 12.13 -27.16 6.50
CA GLN A 293 13.36 -27.95 6.75
C GLN A 293 14.49 -27.11 7.36
N TYR A 294 14.43 -25.78 7.22
CA TYR A 294 15.44 -24.85 7.72
C TYR A 294 15.04 -24.13 9.02
N LEU A 295 13.80 -24.32 9.48
CA LEU A 295 13.23 -23.67 10.67
C LEU A 295 12.57 -24.73 11.59
N PRO A 296 13.35 -25.52 12.32
CA PRO A 296 12.84 -26.65 13.11
C PRO A 296 11.74 -26.29 14.11
N GLU A 297 11.78 -25.07 14.66
CA GLU A 297 10.77 -24.61 15.65
C GLU A 297 9.39 -24.36 15.02
N ALA A 298 9.33 -24.13 13.70
CA ALA A 298 8.10 -23.83 12.95
C ALA A 298 7.74 -24.93 11.91
N ASP A 299 8.41 -26.06 11.93
CA ASP A 299 8.36 -27.11 10.92
C ASP A 299 6.93 -27.54 10.55
N PHE A 300 6.15 -28.01 11.52
CA PHE A 300 4.78 -28.46 11.27
C PHE A 300 3.87 -27.32 10.80
N SER A 301 4.01 -26.13 11.38
CA SER A 301 3.18 -24.96 11.03
C SER A 301 3.44 -24.50 9.59
N LEU A 302 4.71 -24.48 9.16
CA LEU A 302 5.10 -24.09 7.80
C LEU A 302 4.66 -25.13 6.75
N VAL A 303 4.76 -26.43 7.06
CA VAL A 303 4.25 -27.49 6.20
C VAL A 303 2.73 -27.35 6.02
N MET A 304 1.98 -27.18 7.12
CA MET A 304 0.53 -26.98 7.07
C MET A 304 0.15 -25.75 6.25
N LEU A 305 0.87 -24.64 6.44
CA LEU A 305 0.68 -23.41 5.68
C LEU A 305 0.90 -23.64 4.18
N GLY A 306 1.97 -24.36 3.84
CA GLY A 306 2.28 -24.72 2.44
C GLY A 306 1.18 -25.60 1.82
N VAL A 307 0.73 -26.62 2.53
CA VAL A 307 -0.35 -27.51 2.06
C VAL A 307 -1.66 -26.74 1.88
N LEU A 308 -2.05 -25.90 2.85
CA LEU A 308 -3.26 -25.08 2.75
C LEU A 308 -3.17 -24.09 1.57
N THR A 309 -2.01 -23.44 1.37
CA THR A 309 -1.77 -22.57 0.23
C THR A 309 -1.94 -23.30 -1.11
N LEU A 310 -1.43 -24.52 -1.22
CA LEU A 310 -1.58 -25.33 -2.44
C LEU A 310 -3.04 -25.77 -2.66
N LEU A 311 -3.74 -26.21 -1.63
CA LEU A 311 -5.13 -26.68 -1.75
C LEU A 311 -6.08 -25.53 -2.09
N LEU A 312 -6.03 -24.43 -1.35
CA LEU A 312 -6.86 -23.26 -1.60
C LEU A 312 -6.48 -22.60 -2.94
N GLY A 313 -5.20 -22.58 -3.28
CA GLY A 313 -4.72 -22.10 -4.57
C GLY A 313 -5.23 -22.95 -5.75
N ALA A 314 -5.21 -24.27 -5.62
CA ALA A 314 -5.79 -25.16 -6.62
C ALA A 314 -7.30 -24.94 -6.77
N ALA A 315 -8.01 -24.77 -5.65
CA ALA A 315 -9.45 -24.43 -5.66
C ALA A 315 -9.73 -23.08 -6.34
N ALA A 316 -8.90 -22.06 -6.09
CA ALA A 316 -9.03 -20.73 -6.72
C ALA A 316 -8.79 -20.82 -8.25
N VAL A 317 -7.75 -21.55 -8.67
CA VAL A 317 -7.47 -21.78 -10.10
C VAL A 317 -8.60 -22.57 -10.76
N PHE A 318 -9.13 -23.59 -10.07
CA PHE A 318 -10.27 -24.36 -10.55
C PHE A 318 -11.53 -23.49 -10.68
N ALA A 319 -11.81 -22.63 -9.70
CA ALA A 319 -12.94 -21.69 -9.76
C ALA A 319 -12.81 -20.75 -10.97
N LEU A 320 -11.62 -20.27 -11.28
CA LEU A 320 -11.36 -19.42 -12.45
C LEU A 320 -11.53 -20.18 -13.77
N LEU A 321 -10.96 -21.38 -13.89
CA LEU A 321 -10.94 -22.11 -15.16
C LEU A 321 -12.23 -22.84 -15.48
N TYR A 322 -12.84 -23.47 -14.48
CA TYR A 322 -14.02 -24.35 -14.67
C TYR A 322 -15.33 -23.57 -14.49
N TYR A 323 -15.50 -22.90 -13.33
CA TYR A 323 -16.72 -22.14 -13.06
C TYR A 323 -16.68 -20.76 -13.70
N ARG A 324 -15.52 -20.23 -14.05
CA ARG A 324 -15.32 -18.85 -14.48
C ARG A 324 -15.90 -17.85 -13.47
N ASP A 325 -15.81 -18.23 -12.20
CA ASP A 325 -16.32 -17.45 -11.08
C ASP A 325 -15.18 -16.69 -10.42
N ILE A 326 -15.11 -15.40 -10.75
CA ILE A 326 -14.07 -14.52 -10.22
C ILE A 326 -14.35 -14.16 -8.75
N GLU A 327 -15.61 -14.18 -8.33
CA GLU A 327 -15.97 -13.85 -6.95
C GLU A 327 -15.53 -14.96 -6.00
N LEU A 328 -15.86 -16.20 -6.32
CA LEU A 328 -15.40 -17.37 -5.58
C LEU A 328 -13.88 -17.43 -5.53
N ALA A 329 -13.20 -17.24 -6.67
CA ALA A 329 -11.75 -17.23 -6.70
C ALA A 329 -11.16 -16.12 -5.84
N SER A 330 -11.74 -14.92 -5.86
CA SER A 330 -11.28 -13.80 -5.04
C SER A 330 -11.46 -14.06 -3.54
N TRP A 331 -12.57 -14.68 -3.12
CA TRP A 331 -12.76 -15.10 -1.73
C TRP A 331 -11.72 -16.15 -1.29
N LEU A 332 -11.39 -17.10 -2.17
CA LEU A 332 -10.33 -18.06 -1.88
C LEU A 332 -8.95 -17.38 -1.72
N HIS A 333 -8.65 -16.33 -2.50
CA HIS A 333 -7.45 -15.52 -2.27
C HIS A 333 -7.47 -14.82 -0.89
N VAL A 334 -8.61 -14.26 -0.49
CA VAL A 334 -8.75 -13.65 0.86
C VAL A 334 -8.49 -14.70 1.94
N MET A 335 -9.03 -15.92 1.80
CA MET A 335 -8.80 -17.01 2.76
C MET A 335 -7.31 -17.39 2.82
N ILE A 336 -6.63 -17.46 1.68
CA ILE A 336 -5.17 -17.71 1.64
C ILE A 336 -4.44 -16.61 2.40
N GLY A 337 -4.74 -15.33 2.11
CA GLY A 337 -4.12 -14.21 2.82
C GLY A 337 -4.41 -14.18 4.33
N ALA A 338 -5.55 -14.72 4.77
CA ALA A 338 -5.87 -14.80 6.21
C ALA A 338 -5.12 -15.93 6.93
N VAL A 339 -4.69 -16.96 6.19
CA VAL A 339 -3.96 -18.12 6.73
C VAL A 339 -2.44 -17.87 6.73
N THR A 340 -1.94 -17.09 5.76
CA THR A 340 -0.51 -16.69 5.65
C THR A 340 -0.18 -15.49 6.52
#